data_2a47c1ba32cc5d4dd10d4cdc827526c1
#
_entry.id   2a47c1ba32cc5d4dd10d4cdc827526c1
#
_cell.length_a   1.000
_cell.length_b   1.000
_cell.length_c   1.000
_cell.angle_alpha   90.00
_cell.angle_beta   90.00
_cell.angle_gamma   90.00
#
_symmetry.space_group_name_H-M   'P 1'
#
loop_
_entity.id
_entity.type
_entity.pdbx_description
1 polymer ?
#
loop_
_entity_poly.entity_id
_entity_poly.type
_entity_poly.pdbx_seq_one_letter_code
_entity_poly.pdbx_strand_id
1 'polypeptide(L)'
;PGFSRHKMWYSPFNTGAGYAMGIRAGAEMTTFEMRFIALRCKDTIAPTGTIAQGVGAKQINAKGEVYEDKYGLTTSQRLYGTVRENLDGKGPCYLKTEGLTDKEDEALLKAYLNMAPSQTLKWMESGKFPSQQNVEIEGTEPYVVGGHTASGYWVDTHRQTTIEGLYAAGDVAGGCPQKYVTGALVEGEIAAKHIVETALSKGLALTADEEQQLLADKVAEYNAFLSEERPFFTVEELEEAMQKVMDTYAGGIGSHYQYNERQLALADEKIDQLMDLAESVGAGDYHELLFVY
;
A
#
# COMPACT_ATOMS: atom_id res chain seq x y z
N PRO A 1 4.33 -0.20 -2.64
CA PRO A 1 3.51 0.10 -1.48
C PRO A 1 2.94 1.49 -1.58
N GLY A 2 1.64 1.61 -1.31
CA GLY A 2 0.95 2.88 -1.37
C GLY A 2 0.99 3.62 -0.03
N PHE A 3 0.82 4.91 -0.11
CA PHE A 3 0.60 5.79 1.01
C PHE A 3 -0.83 6.30 0.98
N SER A 4 -1.43 6.45 2.15
CA SER A 4 -2.68 7.18 2.34
C SER A 4 -2.53 8.14 3.51
N ARG A 5 -2.91 9.40 3.33
CA ARG A 5 -2.87 10.40 4.39
C ARG A 5 -3.77 10.09 5.56
N HIS A 6 -4.85 9.38 5.31
CA HIS A 6 -5.81 9.01 6.37
C HIS A 6 -5.32 7.85 7.23
N LYS A 7 -4.50 6.95 6.67
CA LYS A 7 -4.04 5.73 7.34
C LYS A 7 -2.61 5.42 6.90
N MET A 8 -1.66 6.11 7.49
CA MET A 8 -0.24 5.96 7.18
C MET A 8 0.34 4.64 7.69
N TRP A 9 0.96 3.89 6.79
CA TRP A 9 1.87 2.82 7.15
C TRP A 9 3.31 3.14 6.73
N TYR A 10 3.46 3.72 5.55
CA TYR A 10 4.75 4.05 4.96
C TYR A 10 5.01 5.56 4.96
N SER A 11 6.21 5.92 4.53
CA SER A 11 6.55 7.32 4.31
C SER A 11 5.56 7.99 3.36
N PRO A 12 5.15 9.24 3.62
CA PRO A 12 4.27 10.00 2.73
C PRO A 12 4.84 10.22 1.32
N PHE A 13 6.14 10.04 1.15
CA PHE A 13 6.82 10.13 -0.16
C PHE A 13 6.69 8.87 -1.02
N ASN A 14 6.00 7.83 -0.56
CA ASN A 14 5.67 6.65 -1.36
C ASN A 14 4.43 6.90 -2.22
N THR A 15 4.54 7.81 -3.17
CA THR A 15 3.44 8.29 -4.03
C THR A 15 3.23 7.47 -5.31
N GLY A 16 4.07 6.45 -5.55
CA GLY A 16 4.01 5.64 -6.76
C GLY A 16 4.97 6.07 -7.88
N ALA A 17 5.80 7.09 -7.64
CA ALA A 17 6.77 7.59 -8.62
C ALA A 17 7.66 6.48 -9.21
N GLY A 18 8.04 5.50 -8.38
CA GLY A 18 8.83 4.34 -8.85
C GLY A 18 8.13 3.48 -9.90
N TYR A 19 6.81 3.40 -9.89
CA TYR A 19 6.03 2.76 -10.96
C TYR A 19 5.85 3.71 -12.16
N ALA A 20 5.51 4.96 -11.89
CA ALA A 20 5.23 5.95 -12.92
C ALA A 20 6.42 6.17 -13.87
N MET A 21 7.64 6.25 -13.34
CA MET A 21 8.86 6.39 -14.15
C MET A 21 8.99 5.30 -15.20
N GLY A 22 8.81 4.04 -14.81
CA GLY A 22 8.96 2.94 -15.75
C GLY A 22 7.80 2.83 -16.73
N ILE A 23 6.56 3.10 -16.29
CA ILE A 23 5.39 3.14 -17.16
C ILE A 23 5.57 4.22 -18.24
N ARG A 24 5.98 5.41 -17.87
CA ARG A 24 6.27 6.51 -18.80
C ARG A 24 7.40 6.18 -19.76
N ALA A 25 8.39 5.40 -19.31
CA ALA A 25 9.48 4.90 -20.16
C ALA A 25 9.08 3.72 -21.07
N GLY A 26 7.87 3.18 -20.91
CA GLY A 26 7.36 2.06 -21.71
C GLY A 26 7.67 0.68 -21.14
N ALA A 27 8.05 0.56 -19.87
CA ALA A 27 8.23 -0.72 -19.22
C ALA A 27 6.89 -1.44 -19.03
N GLU A 28 6.89 -2.75 -19.28
CA GLU A 28 5.73 -3.59 -19.01
C GLU A 28 5.57 -3.84 -17.50
N MET A 29 4.30 -3.86 -17.08
CA MET A 29 3.91 -4.14 -15.72
C MET A 29 3.15 -5.45 -15.64
N THR A 30 3.10 -6.06 -14.46
CA THR A 30 2.37 -7.31 -14.25
C THR A 30 1.59 -7.29 -12.95
N THR A 31 0.48 -8.05 -12.92
CA THR A 31 -0.36 -8.34 -11.75
C THR A 31 -0.97 -7.11 -11.07
N PHE A 32 -1.18 -5.99 -11.78
CA PHE A 32 -1.84 -4.80 -11.23
C PHE A 32 -3.32 -5.04 -10.87
N GLU A 33 -3.94 -6.08 -11.44
CA GLU A 33 -5.27 -6.55 -11.06
C GLU A 33 -5.31 -7.16 -9.64
N MET A 34 -4.15 -7.54 -9.09
CA MET A 34 -4.03 -8.15 -7.78
C MET A 34 -3.86 -7.08 -6.71
N ARG A 35 -4.83 -6.96 -5.82
CA ARG A 35 -4.77 -6.07 -4.67
C ARG A 35 -4.50 -6.86 -3.40
N PHE A 36 -3.66 -6.34 -2.53
CA PHE A 36 -3.50 -6.88 -1.20
C PHE A 36 -4.42 -6.12 -0.23
N ILE A 37 -5.42 -6.80 0.26
CA ILE A 37 -6.31 -6.29 1.29
C ILE A 37 -6.00 -7.05 2.57
N ALA A 38 -5.45 -6.36 3.56
CA ALA A 38 -5.10 -6.93 4.84
C ALA A 38 -6.26 -6.87 5.84
N LEU A 39 -6.26 -7.80 6.78
CA LEU A 39 -7.08 -7.69 7.98
C LEU A 39 -6.35 -6.79 8.98
N ARG A 40 -7.06 -5.81 9.53
CA ARG A 40 -6.54 -4.81 10.47
C ARG A 40 -7.41 -4.67 11.71
N CYS A 41 -6.85 -4.09 12.75
CA CYS A 41 -7.64 -3.56 13.85
C CYS A 41 -8.46 -2.37 13.32
N LYS A 42 -9.76 -2.41 13.52
CA LYS A 42 -10.70 -1.43 12.95
C LYS A 42 -10.29 0.01 13.30
N ASP A 43 -10.49 0.90 12.35
CA ASP A 43 -10.16 2.33 12.40
C ASP A 43 -8.67 2.62 12.61
N THR A 44 -7.81 1.65 12.35
CA THR A 44 -6.35 1.79 12.39
C THR A 44 -5.72 1.16 11.17
N ILE A 45 -4.41 1.37 11.00
CA ILE A 45 -3.61 0.63 10.02
C ILE A 45 -2.95 -0.61 10.65
N ALA A 46 -3.19 -0.87 11.93
CA ALA A 46 -2.50 -1.91 12.68
C ALA A 46 -2.86 -3.32 12.18
N PRO A 47 -1.88 -4.12 11.72
CA PRO A 47 -2.13 -5.45 11.23
C PRO A 47 -2.52 -6.40 12.36
N THR A 48 -3.40 -7.33 12.10
CA THR A 48 -3.90 -8.28 13.10
C THR A 48 -2.94 -9.42 13.41
N GLY A 49 -1.92 -9.63 12.56
CA GLY A 49 -0.99 -10.78 12.70
C GLY A 49 -0.27 -10.84 14.04
N THR A 50 0.12 -9.71 14.60
CA THR A 50 0.79 -9.65 15.92
C THR A 50 -0.13 -10.11 17.05
N ILE A 51 -1.41 -9.78 17.02
CA ILE A 51 -2.39 -10.26 18.01
C ILE A 51 -2.68 -11.73 17.77
N ALA A 52 -2.96 -12.10 16.52
CA ALA A 52 -3.35 -13.47 16.18
C ALA A 52 -2.23 -14.50 16.43
N GLN A 53 -1.00 -14.17 16.07
CA GLN A 53 0.14 -15.08 16.19
C GLN A 53 0.95 -14.89 17.47
N GLY A 54 1.10 -13.65 17.92
CA GLY A 54 1.92 -13.31 19.08
C GLY A 54 1.32 -13.78 20.41
N VAL A 55 -0.01 -13.69 20.55
CA VAL A 55 -0.73 -14.12 21.76
C VAL A 55 -1.78 -15.19 21.48
N GLY A 56 -1.80 -15.77 20.29
CA GLY A 56 -2.71 -16.84 19.92
C GLY A 56 -4.19 -16.46 19.88
N ALA A 57 -4.51 -15.18 19.70
CA ALA A 57 -5.90 -14.72 19.68
C ALA A 57 -6.66 -15.29 18.47
N LYS A 58 -7.84 -15.86 18.73
CA LYS A 58 -8.72 -16.43 17.72
C LYS A 58 -9.68 -15.40 17.13
N GLN A 59 -10.03 -15.56 15.85
CA GLN A 59 -11.08 -14.78 15.24
C GLN A 59 -12.46 -15.24 15.69
N ILE A 60 -13.25 -14.33 16.22
CA ILE A 60 -14.62 -14.58 16.68
C ILE A 60 -15.58 -13.58 16.03
N ASN A 61 -16.84 -14.03 15.85
CA ASN A 61 -17.94 -13.17 15.42
C ASN A 61 -18.63 -12.48 16.60
N ALA A 62 -19.65 -11.67 16.34
CA ALA A 62 -20.40 -10.95 17.39
C ALA A 62 -21.09 -11.87 18.41
N LYS A 63 -21.27 -13.15 18.10
CA LYS A 63 -21.83 -14.15 19.03
C LYS A 63 -20.75 -14.86 19.86
N GLY A 64 -19.47 -14.50 19.68
CA GLY A 64 -18.33 -15.14 20.34
C GLY A 64 -17.92 -16.49 19.73
N GLU A 65 -18.50 -16.87 18.59
CA GLU A 65 -18.20 -18.14 17.89
C GLU A 65 -16.86 -17.98 17.14
N VAL A 66 -15.94 -18.92 17.33
CA VAL A 66 -14.70 -19.01 16.55
C VAL A 66 -15.03 -19.46 15.14
N TYR A 67 -14.59 -18.69 14.13
CA TYR A 67 -14.89 -18.99 12.73
C TYR A 67 -13.65 -19.25 11.85
N GLU A 68 -12.45 -18.99 12.35
CA GLU A 68 -11.24 -19.13 11.54
C GLU A 68 -11.02 -20.57 11.04
N ASP A 69 -11.38 -21.56 11.82
CA ASP A 69 -11.26 -22.97 11.44
C ASP A 69 -12.13 -23.33 10.20
N LYS A 70 -13.20 -22.58 9.98
CA LYS A 70 -14.11 -22.76 8.85
C LYS A 70 -13.51 -22.22 7.53
N TYR A 71 -12.72 -21.16 7.60
CA TYR A 71 -12.23 -20.44 6.42
C TYR A 71 -10.72 -20.61 6.19
N GLY A 72 -9.96 -20.92 7.24
CA GLY A 72 -8.53 -21.12 7.23
C GLY A 72 -7.73 -19.94 7.84
N LEU A 73 -6.42 -20.15 7.94
CA LEU A 73 -5.52 -19.30 8.75
C LEU A 73 -4.55 -18.42 7.92
N THR A 74 -4.54 -18.55 6.60
CA THR A 74 -3.73 -17.65 5.77
C THR A 74 -4.29 -16.22 5.82
N THR A 75 -3.48 -15.23 5.49
CA THR A 75 -3.91 -13.82 5.52
C THR A 75 -5.18 -13.59 4.70
N SER A 76 -5.23 -14.12 3.48
CA SER A 76 -6.40 -13.99 2.61
C SER A 76 -7.63 -14.72 3.15
N GLN A 77 -7.45 -15.91 3.74
CA GLN A 77 -8.54 -16.68 4.33
C GLN A 77 -9.11 -16.02 5.58
N ARG A 78 -8.26 -15.43 6.41
CA ARG A 78 -8.68 -14.65 7.59
C ARG A 78 -9.54 -13.45 7.21
N LEU A 79 -9.12 -12.70 6.19
CA LEU A 79 -9.91 -11.60 5.64
C LEU A 79 -11.23 -12.08 5.05
N TYR A 80 -11.17 -13.11 4.19
CA TYR A 80 -12.36 -13.69 3.56
C TYR A 80 -13.38 -14.15 4.59
N GLY A 81 -12.92 -14.83 5.65
CA GLY A 81 -13.79 -15.29 6.74
C GLY A 81 -14.47 -14.11 7.44
N THR A 82 -13.75 -13.04 7.74
CA THR A 82 -14.31 -11.83 8.34
C THR A 82 -15.37 -11.18 7.46
N VAL A 83 -15.10 -11.06 6.16
CA VAL A 83 -16.07 -10.51 5.19
C VAL A 83 -17.33 -11.39 5.12
N ARG A 84 -17.15 -12.71 5.08
CA ARG A 84 -18.29 -13.65 5.04
C ARG A 84 -19.15 -13.61 6.31
N GLU A 85 -18.54 -13.60 7.49
CA GLU A 85 -19.29 -13.48 8.75
C GLU A 85 -20.07 -12.15 8.83
N ASN A 86 -19.48 -11.04 8.33
CA ASN A 86 -20.18 -9.76 8.24
C ASN A 86 -21.37 -9.82 7.27
N LEU A 87 -21.19 -10.38 6.07
CA LEU A 87 -22.25 -10.56 5.07
C LEU A 87 -23.39 -11.45 5.57
N ASP A 88 -23.07 -12.49 6.35
CA ASP A 88 -24.04 -13.40 6.96
C ASP A 88 -24.76 -12.78 8.19
N GLY A 89 -24.53 -11.50 8.50
CA GLY A 89 -25.14 -10.78 9.61
C GLY A 89 -24.64 -11.23 10.99
N LYS A 90 -23.43 -11.81 11.04
CA LYS A 90 -22.78 -12.28 12.28
C LYS A 90 -21.69 -11.33 12.77
N GLY A 91 -21.43 -10.23 12.04
CA GLY A 91 -20.51 -9.21 12.47
C GLY A 91 -21.09 -8.29 13.55
N PRO A 92 -20.27 -7.38 14.13
CA PRO A 92 -18.84 -7.23 13.82
C PRO A 92 -17.97 -8.40 14.28
N CYS A 93 -16.80 -8.53 13.68
CA CYS A 93 -15.85 -9.59 14.03
C CYS A 93 -14.70 -9.05 14.87
N TYR A 94 -14.10 -9.92 15.66
CA TYR A 94 -13.07 -9.54 16.63
C TYR A 94 -11.92 -10.56 16.64
N LEU A 95 -10.75 -10.11 17.10
CA LEU A 95 -9.76 -11.01 17.72
C LEU A 95 -10.06 -11.10 19.21
N LYS A 96 -10.14 -12.33 19.72
CA LYS A 96 -10.41 -12.60 21.12
C LYS A 96 -9.18 -12.29 21.97
N THR A 97 -9.11 -11.07 22.47
CA THR A 97 -8.05 -10.61 23.38
C THR A 97 -8.52 -10.54 24.83
N GLU A 98 -9.82 -10.52 25.07
CA GLU A 98 -10.37 -10.53 26.41
C GLU A 98 -9.90 -11.77 27.20
N GLY A 99 -9.33 -11.53 28.37
CA GLY A 99 -8.77 -12.57 29.23
C GLY A 99 -7.28 -12.86 29.03
N LEU A 100 -6.58 -12.09 28.21
CA LEU A 100 -5.12 -12.13 28.13
C LEU A 100 -4.49 -11.77 29.49
N THR A 101 -3.26 -12.24 29.71
CA THR A 101 -2.48 -11.93 30.91
C THR A 101 -1.86 -10.55 30.85
N ASP A 102 -1.51 -9.97 32.00
CA ASP A 102 -0.80 -8.68 32.07
C ASP A 102 0.49 -8.65 31.22
N LYS A 103 1.19 -9.78 31.15
CA LYS A 103 2.41 -9.90 30.33
C LYS A 103 2.10 -9.84 28.82
N GLU A 104 1.00 -10.40 28.40
CA GLU A 104 0.54 -10.35 27.01
C GLU A 104 0.03 -8.95 26.65
N ASP A 105 -0.64 -8.27 27.58
CA ASP A 105 -1.03 -6.86 27.43
C ASP A 105 0.20 -5.97 27.19
N GLU A 106 1.20 -6.08 28.06
CA GLU A 106 2.45 -5.31 27.93
C GLU A 106 3.16 -5.61 26.60
N ALA A 107 3.22 -6.89 26.23
CA ALA A 107 3.85 -7.30 24.97
C ALA A 107 3.12 -6.72 23.74
N LEU A 108 1.79 -6.73 23.72
CA LEU A 108 1.00 -6.16 22.63
C LEU A 108 1.13 -4.64 22.56
N LEU A 109 1.01 -3.93 23.68
CA LEU A 109 1.17 -2.48 23.75
C LEU A 109 2.54 -2.06 23.20
N LYS A 110 3.61 -2.75 23.61
CA LYS A 110 4.97 -2.48 23.15
C LYS A 110 5.17 -2.79 21.66
N ALA A 111 4.64 -3.92 21.20
CA ALA A 111 4.73 -4.31 19.78
C ALA A 111 4.04 -3.28 18.86
N TYR A 112 2.83 -2.86 19.22
CA TYR A 112 2.10 -1.89 18.42
C TYR A 112 2.62 -0.48 18.55
N LEU A 113 3.18 -0.08 19.69
CA LEU A 113 3.84 1.21 19.83
C LEU A 113 4.97 1.38 18.80
N ASN A 114 5.69 0.30 18.49
CA ASN A 114 6.78 0.32 17.53
C ASN A 114 6.32 0.13 16.07
N MET A 115 5.28 -0.64 15.84
CA MET A 115 4.88 -1.06 14.49
C MET A 115 3.72 -0.23 13.93
N ALA A 116 2.72 0.05 14.73
CA ALA A 116 1.50 0.77 14.34
C ALA A 116 0.90 1.48 15.58
N PRO A 117 1.50 2.60 16.01
CA PRO A 117 1.16 3.26 17.27
C PRO A 117 -0.30 3.68 17.39
N SER A 118 -1.02 3.84 16.26
CA SER A 118 -2.46 4.16 16.26
C SER A 118 -3.30 3.17 17.08
N GLN A 119 -2.95 1.88 17.10
CA GLN A 119 -3.66 0.89 17.91
C GLN A 119 -3.35 1.06 19.41
N THR A 120 -2.11 1.35 19.77
CA THR A 120 -1.73 1.63 21.16
C THR A 120 -2.44 2.90 21.66
N LEU A 121 -2.45 3.96 20.85
CA LEU A 121 -3.17 5.19 21.19
C LEU A 121 -4.67 4.93 21.39
N LYS A 122 -5.30 4.12 20.56
CA LYS A 122 -6.71 3.74 20.69
C LYS A 122 -7.00 3.04 22.03
N TRP A 123 -6.14 2.12 22.47
CA TRP A 123 -6.25 1.51 23.79
C TRP A 123 -6.07 2.53 24.92
N MET A 124 -5.09 3.41 24.81
CA MET A 124 -4.86 4.48 25.82
C MET A 124 -6.04 5.42 25.90
N GLU A 125 -6.58 5.86 24.78
CA GLU A 125 -7.76 6.76 24.72
C GLU A 125 -9.01 6.10 25.31
N SER A 126 -9.21 4.80 25.07
CA SER A 126 -10.32 4.06 25.64
C SER A 126 -10.16 3.76 27.14
N GLY A 127 -8.96 3.93 27.69
CA GLY A 127 -8.61 3.55 29.05
C GLY A 127 -8.69 2.05 29.33
N LYS A 128 -8.66 1.23 28.28
CA LYS A 128 -8.75 -0.23 28.38
C LYS A 128 -7.52 -0.91 27.81
N PHE A 129 -7.06 -1.94 28.50
CA PHE A 129 -6.02 -2.83 28.00
C PHE A 129 -6.60 -3.87 27.01
N PRO A 130 -5.74 -4.48 26.16
CA PRO A 130 -6.17 -5.54 25.25
C PRO A 130 -6.95 -6.67 25.93
N SER A 131 -6.55 -7.08 27.15
CA SER A 131 -7.20 -8.14 27.94
C SER A 131 -8.60 -7.79 28.46
N GLN A 132 -9.00 -6.52 28.41
CA GLN A 132 -10.27 -6.04 28.95
C GLN A 132 -11.37 -5.94 27.90
N GLN A 133 -11.02 -6.06 26.63
CA GLN A 133 -11.99 -6.07 25.52
C GLN A 133 -11.40 -6.74 24.28
N ASN A 134 -12.25 -7.37 23.49
CA ASN A 134 -11.84 -7.90 22.21
C ASN A 134 -11.53 -6.79 21.20
N VAL A 135 -10.58 -7.02 20.33
CA VAL A 135 -10.19 -6.05 19.29
C VAL A 135 -11.04 -6.26 18.05
N GLU A 136 -11.88 -5.30 17.71
CA GLU A 136 -12.67 -5.32 16.48
C GLU A 136 -11.74 -5.27 15.27
N ILE A 137 -12.05 -6.09 14.26
CA ILE A 137 -11.25 -6.27 13.05
C ILE A 137 -12.07 -6.05 11.79
N GLU A 138 -11.41 -5.52 10.77
CA GLU A 138 -11.99 -5.33 9.45
C GLU A 138 -10.91 -5.42 8.36
N GLY A 139 -11.31 -5.52 7.11
CA GLY A 139 -10.37 -5.40 5.99
C GLY A 139 -9.92 -3.95 5.78
N THR A 140 -8.73 -3.77 5.22
CA THR A 140 -8.24 -2.44 4.83
C THR A 140 -9.02 -1.91 3.64
N GLU A 141 -9.03 -0.60 3.47
CA GLU A 141 -9.44 0.04 2.23
C GLU A 141 -8.52 -0.41 1.08
N PRO A 142 -9.03 -0.49 -0.18
CA PRO A 142 -8.25 -0.99 -1.32
C PRO A 142 -7.01 -0.17 -1.64
N TYR A 143 -6.98 1.09 -1.26
CA TYR A 143 -5.86 2.02 -1.46
C TYR A 143 -4.86 2.04 -0.30
N VAL A 144 -5.19 1.45 0.84
CA VAL A 144 -4.26 1.28 1.96
C VAL A 144 -3.48 -0.01 1.77
N VAL A 145 -2.36 0.08 1.11
CA VAL A 145 -1.59 -1.12 0.72
C VAL A 145 -0.54 -1.47 1.75
N GLY A 146 -0.55 -2.72 2.17
CA GLY A 146 0.42 -3.28 3.11
C GLY A 146 1.74 -3.77 2.49
N GLY A 147 2.08 -3.38 1.27
CA GLY A 147 3.37 -3.72 0.65
C GLY A 147 3.55 -5.17 0.18
N HIS A 148 2.50 -5.95 0.11
CA HIS A 148 2.56 -7.37 -0.21
C HIS A 148 1.85 -7.72 -1.52
N THR A 149 1.77 -6.79 -2.46
CA THR A 149 1.21 -7.06 -3.78
C THR A 149 2.24 -7.80 -4.65
N ALA A 150 1.76 -8.70 -5.50
CA ALA A 150 2.60 -9.28 -6.53
C ALA A 150 2.76 -8.35 -7.75
N SER A 151 2.13 -7.17 -7.71
CA SER A 151 2.13 -6.19 -8.80
C SER A 151 3.43 -5.39 -8.85
N GLY A 152 3.84 -5.04 -10.04
CA GLY A 152 5.04 -4.26 -10.29
C GLY A 152 5.57 -4.44 -11.70
N TYR A 153 6.84 -4.07 -11.92
CA TYR A 153 7.50 -4.30 -13.19
C TYR A 153 7.54 -5.77 -13.54
N TRP A 154 7.21 -6.11 -14.79
CA TRP A 154 7.60 -7.39 -15.32
C TRP A 154 9.13 -7.46 -15.36
N VAL A 155 9.71 -8.50 -14.77
CA VAL A 155 11.15 -8.70 -14.71
C VAL A 155 11.51 -10.12 -15.09
N ASP A 156 12.68 -10.28 -15.72
CA ASP A 156 13.26 -11.57 -16.00
C ASP A 156 13.93 -12.21 -14.77
N THR A 157 14.61 -13.31 -14.96
CA THR A 157 15.33 -14.01 -13.89
C THR A 157 16.50 -13.22 -13.31
N HIS A 158 16.99 -12.20 -13.99
CA HIS A 158 18.05 -11.30 -13.57
C HIS A 158 17.53 -10.00 -12.98
N ARG A 159 16.21 -9.86 -12.86
CA ARG A 159 15.52 -8.65 -12.40
C ARG A 159 15.61 -7.46 -13.36
N GLN A 160 15.93 -7.72 -14.62
CA GLN A 160 15.86 -6.71 -15.67
C GLN A 160 14.41 -6.58 -16.16
N THR A 161 13.95 -5.35 -16.35
CA THR A 161 12.63 -5.05 -16.91
C THR A 161 12.61 -5.27 -18.41
N THR A 162 11.49 -4.99 -19.08
CA THR A 162 11.42 -4.99 -20.55
C THR A 162 12.25 -3.88 -21.21
N ILE A 163 12.77 -2.94 -20.41
CA ILE A 163 13.69 -1.90 -20.89
C ILE A 163 15.12 -2.31 -20.55
N GLU A 164 15.96 -2.34 -21.56
CA GLU A 164 17.38 -2.66 -21.39
C GLU A 164 18.06 -1.68 -20.42
N GLY A 165 18.75 -2.21 -19.41
CA GLY A 165 19.47 -1.43 -18.40
C GLY A 165 18.59 -0.94 -17.22
N LEU A 166 17.27 -1.15 -17.28
CA LEU A 166 16.37 -0.85 -16.16
C LEU A 166 16.09 -2.13 -15.37
N TYR A 167 16.35 -2.08 -14.07
CA TYR A 167 16.16 -3.20 -13.14
C TYR A 167 15.16 -2.84 -12.07
N ALA A 168 14.42 -3.84 -11.59
CA ALA A 168 13.48 -3.67 -10.46
C ALA A 168 13.66 -4.81 -9.46
N ALA A 169 13.74 -4.45 -8.18
CA ALA A 169 13.90 -5.38 -7.08
C ALA A 169 13.03 -4.99 -5.89
N GLY A 170 12.59 -5.95 -5.09
CA GLY A 170 11.72 -5.72 -3.95
C GLY A 170 10.29 -5.36 -4.34
N ASP A 171 9.69 -4.42 -3.64
CA ASP A 171 8.26 -4.09 -3.79
C ASP A 171 7.85 -3.57 -5.17
N VAL A 172 8.78 -3.04 -5.95
CA VAL A 172 8.49 -2.55 -7.30
C VAL A 172 8.56 -3.66 -8.35
N ALA A 173 9.20 -4.79 -8.05
CA ALA A 173 9.26 -5.95 -8.95
C ALA A 173 7.96 -6.75 -8.89
N GLY A 174 7.35 -7.04 -10.02
CA GLY A 174 6.17 -7.90 -10.11
C GLY A 174 6.51 -9.37 -9.90
N GLY A 175 5.52 -10.15 -9.50
CA GLY A 175 5.64 -11.60 -9.35
C GLY A 175 6.53 -12.07 -8.20
N CYS A 176 7.08 -11.18 -7.38
CA CYS A 176 7.89 -11.57 -6.24
C CYS A 176 7.00 -12.10 -5.10
N PRO A 177 7.14 -13.38 -4.71
CA PRO A 177 6.29 -13.97 -3.68
C PRO A 177 6.64 -13.52 -2.25
N GLN A 178 7.80 -12.92 -2.07
CA GLN A 178 8.33 -12.50 -0.78
C GLN A 178 8.83 -11.05 -0.87
N LYS A 179 7.93 -10.09 -0.65
CA LYS A 179 8.23 -8.66 -0.68
C LYS A 179 8.72 -8.08 0.67
N TYR A 180 9.26 -8.91 1.54
CA TYR A 180 9.92 -8.50 2.76
C TYR A 180 11.40 -8.18 2.53
N VAL A 181 12.05 -7.63 3.55
CA VAL A 181 13.47 -7.26 3.52
C VAL A 181 14.34 -8.38 2.93
N THR A 182 14.13 -9.62 3.33
CA THR A 182 14.90 -10.76 2.82
C THR A 182 14.75 -10.94 1.31
N GLY A 183 13.52 -10.90 0.80
CA GLY A 183 13.27 -11.01 -0.64
C GLY A 183 13.84 -9.83 -1.41
N ALA A 184 13.67 -8.60 -0.90
CA ALA A 184 14.22 -7.40 -1.52
C ALA A 184 15.77 -7.42 -1.60
N LEU A 185 16.44 -7.91 -0.54
CA LEU A 185 17.90 -8.07 -0.54
C LEU A 185 18.37 -9.11 -1.55
N VAL A 186 17.71 -10.26 -1.62
CA VAL A 186 18.04 -11.33 -2.58
C VAL A 186 17.85 -10.85 -4.02
N GLU A 187 16.74 -10.18 -4.30
CA GLU A 187 16.49 -9.62 -5.65
C GLU A 187 17.48 -8.52 -6.01
N GLY A 188 17.81 -7.66 -5.05
CA GLY A 188 18.85 -6.64 -5.23
C GLY A 188 20.22 -7.26 -5.52
N GLU A 189 20.58 -8.35 -4.86
CA GLU A 189 21.83 -9.08 -5.13
C GLU A 189 21.83 -9.69 -6.53
N ILE A 190 20.72 -10.31 -6.97
CA ILE A 190 20.59 -10.88 -8.32
C ILE A 190 20.76 -9.78 -9.37
N ALA A 191 20.04 -8.66 -9.22
CA ALA A 191 20.15 -7.53 -10.13
C ALA A 191 21.58 -6.98 -10.19
N ALA A 192 22.21 -6.75 -9.02
CA ALA A 192 23.56 -6.20 -8.95
C ALA A 192 24.60 -7.10 -9.63
N LYS A 193 24.53 -8.41 -9.43
CA LYS A 193 25.42 -9.37 -10.13
C LYS A 193 25.29 -9.25 -11.64
N HIS A 194 24.08 -9.25 -12.14
CA HIS A 194 23.86 -9.14 -13.60
C HIS A 194 24.31 -7.78 -14.14
N ILE A 195 24.07 -6.69 -13.43
CA ILE A 195 24.54 -5.35 -13.81
C ILE A 195 26.07 -5.32 -13.91
N VAL A 196 26.78 -5.88 -12.94
CA VAL A 196 28.25 -5.95 -12.96
C VAL A 196 28.77 -6.74 -14.17
N GLU A 197 28.10 -7.85 -14.48
CA GLU A 197 28.53 -8.74 -15.59
C GLU A 197 28.22 -8.15 -16.98
N THR A 198 27.16 -7.37 -17.13
CA THR A 198 26.63 -6.98 -18.44
C THR A 198 26.64 -5.49 -18.73
N ALA A 199 26.37 -4.65 -17.74
CA ALA A 199 26.12 -3.23 -17.95
C ALA A 199 27.34 -2.34 -17.72
N LEU A 200 28.21 -2.69 -16.77
CA LEU A 200 29.39 -1.87 -16.47
C LEU A 200 30.41 -1.77 -17.64
N SER A 201 30.35 -2.71 -18.58
CA SER A 201 31.22 -2.70 -19.74
C SER A 201 30.73 -1.77 -20.87
N LYS A 202 29.48 -1.32 -20.83
CA LYS A 202 28.85 -0.54 -21.92
C LYS A 202 29.13 0.96 -21.86
N GLY A 203 29.61 1.48 -20.71
CA GLY A 203 29.81 2.91 -20.49
C GLY A 203 28.47 3.70 -20.42
N LEU A 204 28.57 4.97 -20.07
CA LEU A 204 27.43 5.88 -20.16
C LEU A 204 27.22 6.28 -21.63
N ALA A 205 25.97 6.15 -22.10
CA ALA A 205 25.61 6.50 -23.48
C ALA A 205 25.52 8.01 -23.73
N LEU A 206 25.37 8.83 -22.66
CA LEU A 206 25.22 10.28 -22.75
C LEU A 206 26.56 10.99 -22.62
N THR A 207 26.75 12.02 -23.42
CA THR A 207 27.81 13.01 -23.21
C THR A 207 27.48 13.91 -22.03
N ALA A 208 28.47 14.58 -21.46
CA ALA A 208 28.25 15.53 -20.35
C ALA A 208 27.27 16.66 -20.72
N ASP A 209 27.30 17.12 -21.96
CA ASP A 209 26.41 18.18 -22.45
C ASP A 209 24.96 17.67 -22.58
N GLU A 210 24.76 16.46 -23.07
CA GLU A 210 23.43 15.83 -23.13
C GLU A 210 22.86 15.57 -21.75
N GLU A 211 23.69 15.12 -20.80
CA GLU A 211 23.29 14.94 -19.41
C GLU A 211 22.85 16.26 -18.76
N GLN A 212 23.65 17.34 -18.98
CA GLN A 212 23.34 18.66 -18.45
C GLN A 212 22.07 19.22 -19.07
N GLN A 213 21.85 19.04 -20.36
CA GLN A 213 20.63 19.48 -21.03
C GLN A 213 19.41 18.74 -20.51
N LEU A 214 19.49 17.42 -20.39
CA LEU A 214 18.39 16.60 -19.86
C LEU A 214 18.03 17.02 -18.41
N LEU A 215 19.04 17.29 -17.59
CA LEU A 215 18.82 17.78 -16.22
C LEU A 215 18.13 19.15 -16.22
N ALA A 216 18.59 20.07 -17.08
CA ALA A 216 18.00 21.41 -17.19
C ALA A 216 16.53 21.34 -17.65
N ASP A 217 16.21 20.48 -18.62
CA ASP A 217 14.86 20.27 -19.12
C ASP A 217 13.94 19.71 -18.02
N LYS A 218 14.43 18.73 -17.23
CA LYS A 218 13.68 18.18 -16.11
C LYS A 218 13.47 19.18 -14.97
N VAL A 219 14.46 19.98 -14.66
CA VAL A 219 14.32 21.06 -13.67
C VAL A 219 13.31 22.11 -14.15
N ALA A 220 13.30 22.45 -15.43
CA ALA A 220 12.30 23.35 -16.00
C ALA A 220 10.89 22.78 -15.93
N GLU A 221 10.72 21.48 -16.26
CA GLU A 221 9.46 20.75 -16.15
C GLU A 221 8.92 20.79 -14.69
N TYR A 222 9.76 20.48 -13.71
CA TYR A 222 9.36 20.53 -12.30
C TYR A 222 9.02 21.93 -11.84
N ASN A 223 9.81 22.92 -12.23
CA ASN A 223 9.56 24.31 -11.85
C ASN A 223 8.27 24.86 -12.46
N ALA A 224 7.76 24.27 -13.54
CA ALA A 224 6.48 24.67 -14.12
C ALA A 224 5.29 24.40 -13.18
N PHE A 225 5.42 23.44 -12.25
CA PHE A 225 4.42 23.19 -11.22
C PHE A 225 4.52 24.12 -10.01
N LEU A 226 5.62 24.86 -9.86
CA LEU A 226 5.75 25.85 -8.77
C LEU A 226 4.91 27.08 -9.10
N SER A 227 3.94 27.40 -8.25
CA SER A 227 3.06 28.53 -8.39
C SER A 227 2.82 29.20 -7.04
N GLU A 228 2.94 30.55 -7.01
CA GLU A 228 2.52 31.34 -5.85
C GLU A 228 0.99 31.47 -5.75
N GLU A 229 0.30 31.29 -6.87
CA GLU A 229 -1.17 31.21 -6.90
C GLU A 229 -1.58 29.83 -6.46
N ARG A 230 -2.32 29.72 -5.37
CA ARG A 230 -2.85 28.45 -4.92
C ARG A 230 -3.82 27.90 -5.96
N PRO A 231 -3.62 26.67 -6.44
CA PRO A 231 -4.55 26.05 -7.36
C PRO A 231 -5.91 25.88 -6.71
N PHE A 232 -6.95 25.73 -7.53
CA PHE A 232 -8.31 25.51 -7.04
C PHE A 232 -8.45 24.20 -6.24
N PHE A 233 -7.58 23.21 -6.54
CA PHE A 233 -7.48 21.95 -5.83
C PHE A 233 -6.09 21.78 -5.20
N THR A 234 -6.06 21.20 -4.01
CA THR A 234 -4.81 20.76 -3.38
C THR A 234 -4.47 19.31 -3.80
N VAL A 235 -3.21 18.92 -3.62
CA VAL A 235 -2.78 17.52 -3.82
C VAL A 235 -3.58 16.57 -2.92
N GLU A 236 -3.85 16.99 -1.68
CA GLU A 236 -4.62 16.23 -0.72
C GLU A 236 -6.05 15.97 -1.19
N GLU A 237 -6.72 16.98 -1.75
CA GLU A 237 -8.07 16.83 -2.27
C GLU A 237 -8.12 15.89 -3.47
N LEU A 238 -7.12 15.94 -4.34
CA LEU A 238 -6.99 15.05 -5.48
C LEU A 238 -6.75 13.60 -5.05
N GLU A 239 -5.83 13.40 -4.10
CA GLU A 239 -5.55 12.09 -3.50
C GLU A 239 -6.81 11.51 -2.85
N GLU A 240 -7.52 12.29 -2.05
CA GLU A 240 -8.76 11.85 -1.40
C GLU A 240 -9.84 11.52 -2.41
N ALA A 241 -9.97 12.30 -3.48
CA ALA A 241 -10.92 12.02 -4.56
C ALA A 241 -10.60 10.70 -5.26
N MET A 242 -9.32 10.43 -5.58
CA MET A 242 -8.87 9.17 -6.14
C MET A 242 -9.19 7.99 -5.21
N GLN A 243 -8.91 8.13 -3.92
CA GLN A 243 -9.21 7.10 -2.92
C GLN A 243 -10.71 6.81 -2.83
N LYS A 244 -11.55 7.84 -2.88
CA LYS A 244 -13.02 7.68 -2.89
C LYS A 244 -13.52 6.98 -4.16
N VAL A 245 -12.93 7.28 -5.32
CA VAL A 245 -13.25 6.58 -6.57
C VAL A 245 -12.93 5.10 -6.43
N MET A 246 -11.74 4.76 -5.96
CA MET A 246 -11.31 3.37 -5.75
C MET A 246 -12.20 2.64 -4.74
N ASP A 247 -12.54 3.27 -3.62
CA ASP A 247 -13.41 2.65 -2.61
C ASP A 247 -14.85 2.44 -3.11
N THR A 248 -15.37 3.40 -3.88
CA THR A 248 -16.76 3.36 -4.32
C THR A 248 -16.98 2.42 -5.51
N TYR A 249 -16.08 2.44 -6.51
CA TYR A 249 -16.30 1.79 -7.80
C TYR A 249 -15.37 0.59 -8.06
N ALA A 250 -14.22 0.53 -7.40
CA ALA A 250 -13.23 -0.52 -7.62
C ALA A 250 -13.15 -1.56 -6.49
N GLY A 251 -14.27 -1.84 -5.82
CA GLY A 251 -14.38 -2.88 -4.81
C GLY A 251 -13.80 -2.47 -3.46
N GLY A 252 -14.36 -1.44 -2.85
CA GLY A 252 -14.03 -0.99 -1.52
C GLY A 252 -14.76 -1.72 -0.41
N ILE A 253 -14.60 -1.23 0.82
CA ILE A 253 -15.22 -1.82 2.02
C ILE A 253 -16.75 -1.84 1.89
N GLY A 254 -17.35 -0.76 1.43
CA GLY A 254 -18.80 -0.64 1.29
C GLY A 254 -19.43 -1.63 0.32
N SER A 255 -18.65 -2.12 -0.65
CA SER A 255 -19.06 -3.18 -1.59
C SER A 255 -18.58 -4.58 -1.17
N HIS A 256 -18.02 -4.73 0.04
CA HIS A 256 -17.41 -5.96 0.53
C HIS A 256 -16.33 -6.51 -0.43
N TYR A 257 -15.56 -5.59 -1.03
CA TYR A 257 -14.50 -5.86 -2.04
C TYR A 257 -15.00 -6.45 -3.34
N GLN A 258 -16.31 -6.45 -3.58
CA GLN A 258 -16.90 -6.87 -4.85
C GLN A 258 -16.93 -5.70 -5.82
N TYR A 259 -16.71 -5.99 -7.09
CA TYR A 259 -16.81 -5.05 -8.20
C TYR A 259 -17.31 -5.75 -9.45
N ASN A 260 -17.70 -4.99 -10.42
CA ASN A 260 -18.15 -5.48 -11.72
C ASN A 260 -17.65 -4.55 -12.83
N GLU A 261 -17.75 -5.02 -14.06
CA GLU A 261 -17.27 -4.30 -15.24
C GLU A 261 -17.82 -2.88 -15.37
N ARG A 262 -19.11 -2.69 -15.08
CA ARG A 262 -19.72 -1.36 -15.13
C ARG A 262 -19.15 -0.39 -14.08
N GLN A 263 -18.93 -0.88 -12.88
CA GLN A 263 -18.31 -0.07 -11.82
C GLN A 263 -16.86 0.26 -12.14
N LEU A 264 -16.12 -0.70 -12.69
CA LEU A 264 -14.74 -0.46 -13.11
C LEU A 264 -14.66 0.56 -14.24
N ALA A 265 -15.56 0.50 -15.23
CA ALA A 265 -15.61 1.51 -16.28
C ALA A 265 -15.92 2.93 -15.74
N LEU A 266 -16.76 3.04 -14.70
CA LEU A 266 -16.99 4.31 -14.02
C LEU A 266 -15.77 4.77 -13.20
N ALA A 267 -15.03 3.84 -12.61
CA ALA A 267 -13.79 4.17 -11.91
C ALA A 267 -12.75 4.73 -12.90
N ASP A 268 -12.58 4.07 -14.02
CA ASP A 268 -11.66 4.45 -15.10
C ASP A 268 -11.95 5.86 -15.60
N GLU A 269 -13.21 6.13 -16.02
CA GLU A 269 -13.64 7.47 -16.44
C GLU A 269 -13.35 8.55 -15.40
N LYS A 270 -13.57 8.24 -14.11
CA LYS A 270 -13.33 9.21 -13.04
C LYS A 270 -11.84 9.41 -12.74
N ILE A 271 -11.02 8.39 -12.88
CA ILE A 271 -9.57 8.49 -12.75
C ILE A 271 -9.00 9.36 -13.89
N ASP A 272 -9.48 9.17 -15.13
CA ASP A 272 -9.08 10.03 -16.26
C ASP A 272 -9.39 11.50 -15.97
N GLN A 273 -10.61 11.81 -15.46
CA GLN A 273 -10.97 13.16 -15.06
C GLN A 273 -10.04 13.73 -13.95
N LEU A 274 -9.63 12.89 -13.00
CA LEU A 274 -8.69 13.30 -11.96
C LEU A 274 -7.28 13.50 -12.50
N MET A 275 -6.85 12.74 -13.51
CA MET A 275 -5.59 12.94 -14.20
C MET A 275 -5.55 14.28 -14.94
N ASP A 276 -6.64 14.65 -15.63
CA ASP A 276 -6.77 15.98 -16.25
C ASP A 276 -6.67 17.12 -15.21
N LEU A 277 -7.30 16.94 -14.06
CA LEU A 277 -7.22 17.91 -12.96
C LEU A 277 -5.82 17.99 -12.34
N ALA A 278 -5.09 16.87 -12.29
CA ALA A 278 -3.74 16.83 -11.76
C ALA A 278 -2.76 17.74 -12.54
N GLU A 279 -2.98 17.95 -13.84
CA GLU A 279 -2.18 18.86 -14.65
C GLU A 279 -2.31 20.33 -14.21
N SER A 280 -3.38 20.69 -13.50
CA SER A 280 -3.64 22.02 -12.99
C SER A 280 -3.22 22.23 -11.53
N VAL A 281 -2.77 21.19 -10.86
CA VAL A 281 -2.32 21.25 -9.46
C VAL A 281 -0.92 21.86 -9.42
N GLY A 282 -0.76 22.94 -8.64
CA GLY A 282 0.54 23.57 -8.40
C GLY A 282 1.06 23.28 -7.00
N ALA A 283 2.36 23.51 -6.81
CA ALA A 283 3.04 23.44 -5.53
C ALA A 283 3.49 24.83 -5.09
N GLY A 284 3.28 25.17 -3.82
CA GLY A 284 3.74 26.45 -3.25
C GLY A 284 5.24 26.45 -2.92
N ASP A 285 5.82 25.25 -2.76
CA ASP A 285 7.25 25.07 -2.50
C ASP A 285 7.75 23.72 -3.01
N TYR A 286 9.06 23.48 -2.89
CA TYR A 286 9.68 22.22 -3.31
C TYR A 286 9.25 21.00 -2.49
N HIS A 287 8.76 21.19 -1.29
CA HIS A 287 8.26 20.07 -0.47
C HIS A 287 6.90 19.59 -0.99
N GLU A 288 6.00 20.52 -1.28
CA GLU A 288 4.72 20.21 -1.91
C GLU A 288 4.92 19.62 -3.32
N LEU A 289 5.91 20.10 -4.07
CA LEU A 289 6.22 19.57 -5.40
C LEU A 289 6.46 18.05 -5.42
N LEU A 290 7.02 17.48 -4.35
CA LEU A 290 7.23 16.03 -4.24
C LEU A 290 5.92 15.22 -4.25
N PHE A 291 4.79 15.86 -4.00
CA PHE A 291 3.46 15.22 -4.01
C PHE A 291 2.67 15.52 -5.29
N VAL A 292 3.01 16.60 -6.00
CA VAL A 292 2.36 16.97 -7.26
C VAL A 292 2.86 16.11 -8.41
N TYR A 293 4.15 15.84 -8.47
CA TYR A 293 4.82 15.12 -9.57
C TYR A 293 4.85 13.62 -9.36
#